data_366b83923124b8d7868308975db9ef29
#
_entry.id   366b83923124b8d7868308975db9ef29
#
_cell.length_a   1.000
_cell.length_b   1.000
_cell.length_c   1.000
_cell.angle_alpha   90.00
_cell.angle_beta   90.00
_cell.angle_gamma   90.00
#
_symmetry.space_group_name_H-M   'P 1'
#
loop_
_entity.id
_entity.type
_entity.pdbx_description
1 polymer ?
#
loop_
_entity_poly.entity_id
_entity_poly.type
_entity_poly.pdbx_seq_one_letter_code
_entity_poly.pdbx_strand_id
1 'polypeptide(L)'
;MNKILKVMCFILFALFAGINTIYAQGQSPTGLVVDENGQPMIGVQIKIEGTTVGAITDVDGNFTIKAQKGNILLFSYVGYEQQKITYKGEKVLAIKMLPSTEMLEDVVVIGYGKQKKNSVVSSINAIGPKELSVSSSRNMTNNLAGQVPGLIAVQRSGEPGYDNADFWIRGQSSFKGGTNPLVLVDGVPRQMQDIEADEIESFTLLKDAAATAVYGAEGANGVILITSKRGNSQKPKISFRAEGTILEPTRLPTFMNSVETLNLYNEALNNEGTASIRTDEEIAKYGPGADRDLYPDTDWLGTMLRNHTYNMRYTLNVRGGTERARYFVSGAFYQENGIFKDFGNDYDNNIGLKRYNLRSNIDFDATKTTTVKVDLSGQYLQTNYPGTGTSTIFTTMCRTPSYIMPAVYSDGTVAGHPRPSGNRSNPYNLLVNSGYAKEWRTSIQSKVEVDQKLDFLTKGLTWKGLISFDADMSYIAKRTKTPTQYLATGRDENGKLLYKTVVEGSD
;
A
#
# COMPACT_ATOMS: atom_id res chain seq x y z
N MET A 1 -38.11 -11.00 12.77
CA MET A 1 -36.74 -10.92 13.31
C MET A 1 -36.79 -11.33 14.78
N ASN A 2 -36.21 -12.43 15.09
CA ASN A 2 -36.65 -13.55 15.92
C ASN A 2 -36.47 -13.39 17.43
N LYS A 3 -37.47 -13.94 18.17
CA LYS A 3 -37.44 -14.10 19.64
C LYS A 3 -36.14 -14.79 20.13
N ILE A 4 -35.54 -15.65 19.32
CA ILE A 4 -34.28 -16.35 19.62
C ILE A 4 -33.09 -15.37 19.74
N LEU A 5 -33.01 -14.34 18.88
CA LEU A 5 -31.92 -13.35 18.92
C LEU A 5 -32.02 -12.47 20.19
N LYS A 6 -33.23 -12.14 20.63
CA LYS A 6 -33.46 -11.37 21.88
C LYS A 6 -33.11 -12.19 23.12
N VAL A 7 -33.41 -13.47 23.13
CA VAL A 7 -33.06 -14.39 24.23
C VAL A 7 -31.54 -14.60 24.27
N MET A 8 -30.87 -14.73 23.13
CA MET A 8 -29.41 -14.88 23.06
C MET A 8 -28.67 -13.59 23.53
N CYS A 9 -29.17 -12.41 23.17
CA CYS A 9 -28.63 -11.15 23.69
C CYS A 9 -28.86 -10.99 25.21
N PHE A 10 -30.01 -11.47 25.73
CA PHE A 10 -30.28 -11.40 27.15
C PHE A 10 -29.43 -12.37 27.99
N ILE A 11 -29.13 -13.56 27.44
CA ILE A 11 -28.23 -14.55 28.06
C ILE A 11 -26.77 -14.04 28.03
N LEU A 12 -26.34 -13.39 26.93
CA LEU A 12 -25.03 -12.75 26.88
C LEU A 12 -24.88 -11.59 27.88
N PHE A 13 -25.93 -10.79 28.06
CA PHE A 13 -25.94 -9.69 29.01
C PHE A 13 -25.97 -10.17 30.47
N ALA A 14 -26.67 -11.26 30.78
CA ALA A 14 -26.71 -11.88 32.11
C ALA A 14 -25.37 -12.54 32.49
N LEU A 15 -24.65 -13.09 31.52
CA LEU A 15 -23.27 -13.64 31.72
C LEU A 15 -22.25 -12.53 32.00
N PHE A 16 -22.46 -11.31 31.50
CA PHE A 16 -21.57 -10.17 31.79
C PHE A 16 -21.84 -9.48 33.12
N ALA A 17 -23.03 -9.64 33.70
CA ALA A 17 -23.42 -8.97 34.97
C ALA A 17 -22.99 -9.72 36.25
N GLY A 18 -22.39 -10.91 36.13
CA GLY A 18 -22.08 -11.82 37.22
C GLY A 18 -20.66 -11.78 37.79
N ILE A 19 -19.75 -10.95 37.28
CA ILE A 19 -18.38 -10.89 37.78
C ILE A 19 -18.21 -9.72 38.74
N ASN A 20 -18.67 -9.90 39.97
CA ASN A 20 -18.20 -9.08 41.09
C ASN A 20 -16.76 -9.54 41.44
N THR A 21 -15.75 -8.85 40.91
CA THR A 21 -14.37 -9.03 41.35
C THR A 21 -14.23 -8.48 42.77
N ILE A 22 -13.99 -9.37 43.71
CA ILE A 22 -13.55 -9.04 45.06
C ILE A 22 -12.16 -8.38 44.91
N TYR A 23 -12.11 -7.06 45.06
CA TYR A 23 -10.82 -6.37 45.19
C TYR A 23 -10.21 -6.71 46.55
N ALA A 24 -9.33 -7.67 46.60
CA ALA A 24 -8.42 -7.82 47.74
C ALA A 24 -7.58 -6.54 47.84
N GLN A 25 -7.60 -5.86 48.97
CA GLN A 25 -6.72 -4.72 49.25
C GLN A 25 -5.27 -5.12 49.08
N GLY A 26 -4.67 -4.84 47.91
CA GLY A 26 -3.26 -5.06 47.65
C GLY A 26 -2.41 -4.16 48.56
N GLN A 27 -1.37 -4.70 49.16
CA GLN A 27 -0.32 -3.88 49.78
C GLN A 27 0.30 -2.98 48.70
N SER A 28 0.65 -1.75 49.08
CA SER A 28 1.35 -0.80 48.20
C SER A 28 2.84 -0.77 48.56
N PRO A 29 3.66 -1.70 48.02
CA PRO A 29 5.10 -1.65 48.24
C PRO A 29 5.66 -0.36 47.67
N THR A 30 6.60 0.22 48.39
CA THR A 30 7.43 1.32 47.92
C THR A 30 8.82 0.79 47.57
N GLY A 31 9.59 1.54 46.80
CA GLY A 31 10.96 1.15 46.48
C GLY A 31 11.76 2.28 45.88
N LEU A 32 13.08 2.04 45.80
CA LEU A 32 14.05 2.91 45.19
C LEU A 32 14.70 2.18 44.02
N VAL A 33 14.78 2.85 42.87
CA VAL A 33 15.49 2.37 41.68
C VAL A 33 16.74 3.23 41.47
N VAL A 34 17.89 2.55 41.37
CA VAL A 34 19.19 3.19 41.14
C VAL A 34 19.90 2.59 39.93
N ASP A 35 20.82 3.35 39.34
CA ASP A 35 21.72 2.89 38.28
C ASP A 35 22.89 2.02 38.83
N GLU A 36 23.81 1.64 37.94
CA GLU A 36 25.01 0.89 38.26
C GLU A 36 25.97 1.62 39.22
N ASN A 37 25.87 2.96 39.30
CA ASN A 37 26.68 3.82 40.17
C ASN A 37 25.97 4.16 41.48
N GLY A 38 24.73 3.68 41.68
CA GLY A 38 23.91 3.98 42.84
C GLY A 38 23.18 5.32 42.80
N GLN A 39 23.11 5.99 41.62
CA GLN A 39 22.37 7.21 41.44
C GLN A 39 20.87 6.92 41.25
N PRO A 40 19.95 7.72 41.84
CA PRO A 40 18.52 7.54 41.64
C PRO A 40 18.11 7.69 40.18
N MET A 41 17.23 6.82 39.70
CA MET A 41 16.72 6.84 38.32
C MET A 41 15.29 7.34 38.23
N ILE A 42 15.10 8.52 37.62
CA ILE A 42 13.79 9.10 37.31
C ILE A 42 13.19 8.44 36.04
N GLY A 43 11.89 8.20 36.05
CA GLY A 43 11.14 7.78 34.86
C GLY A 43 11.23 6.29 34.54
N VAL A 44 11.75 5.45 35.44
CA VAL A 44 11.71 4.01 35.28
C VAL A 44 10.27 3.51 35.34
N GLN A 45 9.82 2.78 34.31
CA GLN A 45 8.49 2.21 34.27
C GLN A 45 8.46 0.87 35.04
N ILE A 46 7.53 0.76 35.97
CA ILE A 46 7.26 -0.46 36.73
C ILE A 46 5.87 -0.96 36.33
N LYS A 47 5.75 -2.20 35.88
CA LYS A 47 4.48 -2.82 35.48
C LYS A 47 4.34 -4.20 36.10
N ILE A 48 3.12 -4.56 36.52
CA ILE A 48 2.81 -5.93 36.93
C ILE A 48 2.54 -6.76 35.66
N GLU A 49 3.31 -7.85 35.50
CA GLU A 49 3.17 -8.74 34.33
C GLU A 49 1.75 -9.28 34.19
N GLY A 50 1.18 -9.18 32.99
CA GLY A 50 -0.18 -9.63 32.68
C GLY A 50 -1.30 -8.66 33.10
N THR A 51 -0.97 -7.45 33.60
CA THR A 51 -1.98 -6.45 34.01
C THR A 51 -1.71 -5.07 33.40
N THR A 52 -2.68 -4.16 33.55
CA THR A 52 -2.52 -2.73 33.20
C THR A 52 -2.02 -1.87 34.36
N VAL A 53 -1.76 -2.47 35.52
CA VAL A 53 -1.30 -1.74 36.72
C VAL A 53 0.19 -1.45 36.59
N GLY A 54 0.55 -0.17 36.72
CA GLY A 54 1.94 0.29 36.63
C GLY A 54 2.19 1.53 37.47
N ALA A 55 3.47 1.87 37.66
CA ALA A 55 3.98 3.06 38.31
C ALA A 55 5.22 3.57 37.56
N ILE A 56 5.65 4.80 37.87
CA ILE A 56 6.86 5.42 37.33
C ILE A 56 7.64 6.00 38.49
N THR A 57 8.98 5.91 38.48
CA THR A 57 9.83 6.50 39.51
C THR A 57 9.84 8.03 39.43
N ASP A 58 9.86 8.66 40.59
CA ASP A 58 9.99 10.11 40.74
C ASP A 58 11.46 10.60 40.58
N VAL A 59 11.71 11.88 40.83
CA VAL A 59 13.04 12.51 40.70
C VAL A 59 14.10 11.92 41.62
N ASP A 60 13.68 11.34 42.75
CA ASP A 60 14.54 10.69 43.74
C ASP A 60 14.61 9.16 43.52
N GLY A 61 14.08 8.66 42.40
CA GLY A 61 14.08 7.24 42.04
C GLY A 61 13.07 6.39 42.81
N ASN A 62 12.17 7.01 43.61
CA ASN A 62 11.19 6.29 44.40
C ASN A 62 9.96 5.93 43.57
N PHE A 63 9.33 4.81 43.92
CA PHE A 63 8.07 4.39 43.34
C PHE A 63 7.11 3.79 44.39
N THR A 64 5.85 3.78 44.09
CA THR A 64 4.80 3.09 44.85
C THR A 64 3.88 2.38 43.86
N ILE A 65 3.66 1.07 44.06
CA ILE A 65 2.81 0.28 43.17
C ILE A 65 1.89 -0.63 43.99
N LYS A 66 0.63 -0.79 43.57
CA LYS A 66 -0.32 -1.72 44.19
C LYS A 66 -0.05 -3.14 43.70
N ALA A 67 0.64 -3.94 44.47
CA ALA A 67 1.00 -5.33 44.13
C ALA A 67 0.62 -6.32 45.21
N GLN A 68 0.34 -7.56 44.81
CA GLN A 68 0.08 -8.67 45.70
C GLN A 68 1.30 -9.62 45.75
N LYS A 69 1.51 -10.31 46.86
CA LYS A 69 2.55 -11.32 46.97
C LYS A 69 2.39 -12.34 45.86
N GLY A 70 3.48 -12.62 45.13
CA GLY A 70 3.49 -13.48 43.96
C GLY A 70 3.40 -12.73 42.62
N ASN A 71 3.06 -11.44 42.59
CA ASN A 71 3.13 -10.68 41.37
C ASN A 71 4.55 -10.53 40.84
N ILE A 72 4.73 -10.58 39.51
CA ILE A 72 6.00 -10.30 38.85
C ILE A 72 5.99 -8.81 38.43
N LEU A 73 6.95 -8.07 39.01
CA LEU A 73 7.17 -6.66 38.67
C LEU A 73 8.21 -6.56 37.55
N LEU A 74 7.87 -5.88 36.49
CA LEU A 74 8.74 -5.59 35.36
C LEU A 74 9.26 -4.16 35.47
N PHE A 75 10.56 -4.00 35.60
CA PHE A 75 11.23 -2.71 35.59
C PHE A 75 11.84 -2.48 34.23
N SER A 76 11.49 -1.40 33.57
CA SER A 76 11.98 -1.06 32.24
C SER A 76 12.38 0.42 32.13
N TYR A 77 13.54 0.67 31.53
CA TYR A 77 14.05 2.00 31.23
C TYR A 77 14.88 1.97 29.97
N VAL A 78 14.84 3.07 29.20
CA VAL A 78 15.58 3.15 27.92
C VAL A 78 17.08 3.06 28.18
N GLY A 79 17.76 2.10 27.54
CA GLY A 79 19.20 1.89 27.71
C GLY A 79 19.59 0.97 28.87
N TYR A 80 18.61 0.37 29.56
CA TYR A 80 18.86 -0.56 30.69
C TYR A 80 18.19 -1.92 30.44
N GLU A 81 18.75 -2.98 31.02
CA GLU A 81 18.17 -4.32 30.94
C GLU A 81 16.85 -4.38 31.70
N GLN A 82 15.82 -4.95 31.08
CA GLN A 82 14.55 -5.17 31.74
C GLN A 82 14.71 -6.21 32.86
N GLN A 83 14.36 -5.83 34.10
CA GLN A 83 14.40 -6.75 35.23
C GLN A 83 13.01 -7.27 35.59
N LYS A 84 12.94 -8.55 35.90
CA LYS A 84 11.73 -9.23 36.36
C LYS A 84 11.96 -9.66 37.83
N ILE A 85 11.14 -9.11 38.73
CA ILE A 85 11.26 -9.38 40.17
C ILE A 85 9.95 -9.90 40.69
N THR A 86 9.96 -11.09 41.30
CA THR A 86 8.77 -11.63 41.97
C THR A 86 8.60 -10.96 43.33
N TYR A 87 7.50 -10.24 43.50
CA TYR A 87 7.19 -9.59 44.77
C TYR A 87 6.86 -10.61 45.86
N LYS A 88 7.68 -10.67 46.92
CA LYS A 88 7.54 -11.62 48.04
C LYS A 88 6.81 -11.06 49.24
N GLY A 89 6.41 -9.77 49.20
CA GLY A 89 5.69 -9.10 50.28
C GLY A 89 6.56 -8.12 51.12
N GLU A 90 7.72 -7.72 50.57
CA GLU A 90 8.58 -6.72 51.20
C GLU A 90 7.92 -5.34 51.15
N LYS A 91 8.06 -4.54 52.26
CA LYS A 91 7.52 -3.18 52.30
C LYS A 91 8.32 -2.19 51.44
N VAL A 92 9.62 -2.41 51.31
CA VAL A 92 10.56 -1.58 50.56
C VAL A 92 11.37 -2.45 49.61
N LEU A 93 11.42 -2.10 48.35
CA LEU A 93 12.20 -2.75 47.29
C LEU A 93 13.37 -1.85 46.90
N ALA A 94 14.59 -2.38 46.88
CA ALA A 94 15.76 -1.70 46.34
C ALA A 94 16.15 -2.40 45.03
N ILE A 95 16.07 -1.67 43.93
CA ILE A 95 16.30 -2.20 42.60
C ILE A 95 17.50 -1.48 41.98
N LYS A 96 18.49 -2.25 41.55
CA LYS A 96 19.63 -1.74 40.80
C LYS A 96 19.49 -2.11 39.35
N MET A 97 19.29 -1.13 38.46
CA MET A 97 19.25 -1.32 37.02
C MET A 97 20.67 -1.48 36.48
N LEU A 98 20.85 -2.42 35.58
CA LEU A 98 22.10 -2.59 34.84
C LEU A 98 21.95 -2.02 33.43
N PRO A 99 22.96 -1.28 32.93
CA PRO A 99 22.94 -0.81 31.54
C PRO A 99 22.78 -2.03 30.64
N SER A 100 21.88 -1.92 29.65
CA SER A 100 21.77 -2.93 28.62
C SER A 100 23.07 -2.94 27.81
N THR A 101 23.83 -4.01 27.92
CA THR A 101 24.99 -4.28 27.06
C THR A 101 24.54 -4.57 25.62
N GLU A 102 23.26 -4.87 25.42
CA GLU A 102 22.57 -4.75 24.15
C GLU A 102 22.06 -3.32 23.94
N MET A 103 22.95 -2.33 23.84
CA MET A 103 22.67 -1.28 22.88
C MET A 103 22.47 -2.03 21.57
N LEU A 104 21.25 -2.03 21.05
CA LEU A 104 21.00 -2.31 19.64
C LEU A 104 21.87 -1.29 18.90
N GLU A 105 23.15 -1.68 18.69
CA GLU A 105 24.01 -0.91 17.82
C GLU A 105 23.29 -0.93 16.48
N ASP A 106 22.78 0.22 16.06
CA ASP A 106 22.17 0.40 14.77
C ASP A 106 23.17 -0.08 13.70
N VAL A 107 23.03 -1.34 13.30
CA VAL A 107 23.86 -1.95 12.27
C VAL A 107 23.24 -1.64 10.94
N VAL A 108 23.96 -0.92 10.09
CA VAL A 108 23.55 -0.65 8.72
C VAL A 108 24.19 -1.68 7.76
N VAL A 109 23.39 -2.14 6.82
CA VAL A 109 23.89 -2.99 5.73
C VAL A 109 24.58 -2.08 4.72
N ILE A 110 25.86 -2.37 4.43
CA ILE A 110 26.67 -1.63 3.47
C ILE A 110 27.32 -2.64 2.53
N GLY A 111 27.03 -2.52 1.24
CA GLY A 111 27.57 -3.43 0.26
C GLY A 111 27.22 -4.88 0.59
N TYR A 112 28.21 -5.73 0.68
CA TYR A 112 28.05 -7.14 1.01
C TYR A 112 28.25 -7.44 2.52
N GLY A 113 28.33 -6.40 3.38
CA GLY A 113 28.62 -6.54 4.81
C GLY A 113 27.66 -5.74 5.70
N LYS A 114 27.84 -5.93 7.02
CA LYS A 114 27.17 -5.14 8.05
C LYS A 114 28.20 -4.30 8.79
N GLN A 115 27.96 -3.02 8.96
CA GLN A 115 28.82 -2.12 9.75
C GLN A 115 27.98 -1.38 10.80
N LYS A 116 28.65 -0.97 11.88
CA LYS A 116 28.01 -0.14 12.90
C LYS A 116 27.73 1.24 12.30
N LYS A 117 26.53 1.77 12.47
CA LYS A 117 26.10 3.07 11.93
C LYS A 117 27.09 4.19 12.29
N ASN A 118 27.63 4.18 13.50
CA ASN A 118 28.59 5.15 13.98
C ASN A 118 29.99 5.04 13.33
N SER A 119 30.31 3.95 12.66
CA SER A 119 31.59 3.74 11.95
C SER A 119 31.50 4.01 10.45
N VAL A 120 30.33 4.43 9.96
CA VAL A 120 30.10 4.69 8.54
C VAL A 120 30.36 6.17 8.26
N VAL A 121 31.37 6.44 7.43
CA VAL A 121 31.78 7.80 7.02
C VAL A 121 30.87 8.38 5.93
N SER A 122 30.06 7.55 5.26
CA SER A 122 29.20 7.94 4.14
C SER A 122 27.78 8.33 4.58
N SER A 123 27.12 9.18 3.79
CA SER A 123 25.73 9.60 4.01
C SER A 123 24.76 8.44 3.73
N ILE A 124 24.40 7.69 4.78
CA ILE A 124 23.46 6.57 4.74
C ILE A 124 22.19 6.94 5.49
N ASN A 125 21.05 6.75 4.84
CA ASN A 125 19.75 6.86 5.49
C ASN A 125 19.14 5.48 5.62
N ALA A 126 18.91 5.05 6.85
CA ALA A 126 18.17 3.84 7.16
C ALA A 126 16.78 4.23 7.67
N ILE A 127 15.75 3.54 7.17
CA ILE A 127 14.35 3.74 7.54
C ILE A 127 13.81 2.43 8.07
N GLY A 128 13.06 2.51 9.16
CA GLY A 128 12.44 1.35 9.78
C GLY A 128 11.13 0.93 9.11
N PRO A 129 10.66 -0.30 9.40
CA PRO A 129 9.41 -0.83 8.83
C PRO A 129 8.17 0.02 9.15
N LYS A 130 8.14 0.68 10.31
CA LYS A 130 7.02 1.52 10.74
C LYS A 130 6.81 2.73 9.84
N GLU A 131 7.90 3.36 9.42
CA GLU A 131 7.88 4.54 8.54
C GLU A 131 7.45 4.15 7.12
N LEU A 132 7.83 2.96 6.65
CA LEU A 132 7.44 2.43 5.34
C LEU A 132 5.96 2.02 5.27
N SER A 133 5.32 1.73 6.41
CA SER A 133 3.92 1.27 6.47
C SER A 133 2.91 2.37 6.79
N VAL A 134 3.30 3.65 6.76
CA VAL A 134 2.44 4.79 7.11
C VAL A 134 1.31 5.00 6.11
N SER A 135 1.54 4.71 4.83
CA SER A 135 0.53 4.84 3.78
C SER A 135 -0.11 3.49 3.45
N SER A 136 -1.40 3.52 3.17
CA SER A 136 -2.17 2.36 2.69
C SER A 136 -1.97 2.05 1.20
N SER A 137 -1.05 2.76 0.52
CA SER A 137 -0.75 2.50 -0.89
C SER A 137 -0.29 1.05 -1.10
N ARG A 138 -0.68 0.47 -2.24
CA ARG A 138 -0.22 -0.85 -2.68
C ARG A 138 1.29 -0.88 -2.84
N ASN A 139 1.83 0.19 -3.41
CA ASN A 139 3.24 0.27 -3.75
C ASN A 139 4.04 1.00 -2.69
N MET A 140 5.09 0.33 -2.24
CA MET A 140 6.04 0.92 -1.32
C MET A 140 6.72 2.17 -1.89
N THR A 141 6.90 2.25 -3.22
CA THR A 141 7.49 3.43 -3.88
C THR A 141 6.73 4.72 -3.59
N ASN A 142 5.40 4.65 -3.44
CA ASN A 142 4.57 5.80 -3.12
C ASN A 142 4.78 6.26 -1.66
N ASN A 143 5.13 5.34 -0.76
CA ASN A 143 5.35 5.62 0.66
C ASN A 143 6.70 6.29 0.93
N LEU A 144 7.63 6.24 -0.04
CA LEU A 144 8.97 6.82 0.10
C LEU A 144 8.99 8.33 -0.10
N ALA A 145 7.97 8.90 -0.76
CA ALA A 145 7.86 10.33 -1.01
C ALA A 145 7.82 11.11 0.33
N GLY A 146 8.78 12.01 0.53
CA GLY A 146 8.87 12.82 1.75
C GLY A 146 9.38 12.08 3.00
N GLN A 147 9.53 10.76 2.98
CA GLN A 147 10.03 9.97 4.11
C GLN A 147 11.57 9.81 4.07
N VAL A 148 12.14 9.83 2.87
CA VAL A 148 13.58 9.57 2.67
C VAL A 148 14.29 10.85 2.21
N PRO A 149 15.11 11.50 3.06
CA PRO A 149 15.86 12.69 2.64
C PRO A 149 16.78 12.39 1.45
N GLY A 150 16.60 13.15 0.36
CA GLY A 150 17.39 13.02 -0.88
C GLY A 150 16.85 12.00 -1.89
N LEU A 151 15.69 11.39 -1.63
CA LEU A 151 14.94 10.62 -2.60
C LEU A 151 13.77 11.49 -3.10
N ILE A 152 13.66 11.60 -4.41
CA ILE A 152 12.55 12.26 -5.10
C ILE A 152 11.66 11.15 -5.65
N ALA A 153 10.39 11.12 -5.25
CA ALA A 153 9.42 10.17 -5.78
C ALA A 153 8.23 10.93 -6.37
N VAL A 154 7.78 10.51 -7.55
CA VAL A 154 6.67 11.15 -8.29
C VAL A 154 5.70 10.06 -8.73
N GLN A 155 4.52 10.04 -8.15
CA GLN A 155 3.42 9.21 -8.61
C GLN A 155 2.69 9.92 -9.75
N ARG A 156 2.71 9.34 -10.95
CA ARG A 156 2.11 9.94 -12.16
C ARG A 156 0.64 9.57 -12.35
N SER A 157 0.22 8.45 -11.79
CA SER A 157 -1.14 7.93 -11.90
C SER A 157 -1.59 7.36 -10.56
N GLY A 158 -2.89 7.44 -10.28
CA GLY A 158 -3.54 6.72 -9.19
C GLY A 158 -4.32 5.50 -9.69
N GLU A 159 -4.15 5.11 -10.94
CA GLU A 159 -4.86 3.99 -11.55
C GLU A 159 -4.36 2.65 -10.98
N PRO A 160 -5.27 1.76 -10.55
CA PRO A 160 -4.90 0.42 -10.10
C PRO A 160 -4.00 -0.30 -11.10
N GLY A 161 -2.80 -0.70 -10.65
CA GLY A 161 -1.79 -1.36 -11.49
C GLY A 161 -0.77 -0.42 -12.15
N TYR A 162 -1.05 0.86 -12.31
CA TYR A 162 -0.17 1.88 -12.88
C TYR A 162 0.17 3.00 -11.90
N ASP A 163 0.03 2.76 -10.60
CA ASP A 163 0.22 3.72 -9.51
C ASP A 163 1.63 3.70 -8.91
N ASN A 164 2.61 3.03 -9.53
CA ASN A 164 4.00 3.05 -9.11
C ASN A 164 4.58 4.45 -9.22
N ALA A 165 5.26 4.93 -8.16
CA ALA A 165 6.03 6.15 -8.26
C ALA A 165 7.36 5.89 -8.99
N ASP A 166 7.70 6.80 -9.91
CA ASP A 166 9.07 6.95 -10.37
C ASP A 166 9.90 7.59 -9.26
N PHE A 167 11.13 7.14 -9.06
CA PHE A 167 11.97 7.68 -7.98
C PHE A 167 13.43 7.83 -8.40
N TRP A 168 14.07 8.88 -7.88
CA TRP A 168 15.46 9.22 -8.17
C TRP A 168 16.17 9.66 -6.89
N ILE A 169 17.48 9.42 -6.84
CA ILE A 169 18.33 9.85 -5.74
C ILE A 169 19.08 11.10 -6.20
N ARG A 170 18.92 12.23 -5.46
CA ARG A 170 19.56 13.52 -5.76
C ARG A 170 19.23 14.12 -7.13
N GLY A 171 18.17 13.64 -7.80
CA GLY A 171 17.73 14.12 -9.11
C GLY A 171 18.00 13.14 -10.24
N GLN A 172 17.60 13.52 -11.46
CA GLN A 172 17.82 12.74 -12.67
C GLN A 172 19.18 13.11 -13.26
N SER A 173 20.11 12.16 -13.28
CA SER A 173 21.34 12.30 -14.04
C SER A 173 21.62 10.98 -14.75
N SER A 174 21.90 11.03 -16.03
CA SER A 174 22.31 9.84 -16.78
C SER A 174 23.35 10.25 -17.81
N PHE A 175 24.49 9.61 -17.77
CA PHE A 175 25.50 9.75 -18.82
C PHE A 175 25.29 8.67 -19.91
N LYS A 176 24.76 7.50 -19.53
CA LYS A 176 24.55 6.38 -20.46
C LYS A 176 23.54 5.40 -19.86
N GLY A 177 22.31 5.40 -20.36
CA GLY A 177 21.29 4.44 -19.93
C GLY A 177 20.26 5.01 -18.94
N GLY A 178 19.72 4.19 -18.08
CA GLY A 178 18.62 4.54 -17.17
C GLY A 178 18.97 5.56 -16.10
N THR A 179 17.95 6.23 -15.56
CA THR A 179 18.05 7.20 -14.45
C THR A 179 17.70 6.60 -13.10
N ASN A 180 17.24 5.34 -13.07
CA ASN A 180 16.78 4.67 -11.88
C ASN A 180 17.92 4.20 -10.99
N PRO A 181 17.81 4.30 -9.66
CA PRO A 181 18.76 3.69 -8.74
C PRO A 181 18.70 2.17 -8.80
N LEU A 182 19.81 1.52 -8.46
CA LEU A 182 19.88 0.07 -8.31
C LEU A 182 19.13 -0.34 -7.05
N VAL A 183 18.16 -1.24 -7.15
CA VAL A 183 17.43 -1.81 -6.02
C VAL A 183 17.88 -3.23 -5.77
N LEU A 184 18.34 -3.51 -4.56
CA LEU A 184 18.75 -4.84 -4.12
C LEU A 184 17.84 -5.32 -3.00
N VAL A 185 17.15 -6.44 -3.22
CA VAL A 185 16.38 -7.14 -2.19
C VAL A 185 17.18 -8.37 -1.76
N ASP A 186 17.62 -8.37 -0.50
CA ASP A 186 18.48 -9.43 0.07
C ASP A 186 19.74 -9.70 -0.76
N GLY A 187 20.33 -8.63 -1.34
CA GLY A 187 21.54 -8.68 -2.15
C GLY A 187 21.35 -9.04 -3.62
N VAL A 188 20.12 -9.24 -4.09
CA VAL A 188 19.77 -9.58 -5.49
C VAL A 188 19.07 -8.38 -6.14
N PRO A 189 19.44 -7.97 -7.38
CA PRO A 189 18.71 -6.94 -8.13
C PRO A 189 17.28 -7.38 -8.39
N ARG A 190 16.29 -6.64 -7.82
CA ARG A 190 14.87 -6.95 -7.90
C ARG A 190 14.04 -5.68 -7.92
N GLN A 191 12.79 -5.81 -8.37
CA GLN A 191 11.86 -4.68 -8.37
C GLN A 191 11.30 -4.46 -6.95
N MET A 192 11.28 -3.20 -6.52
CA MET A 192 10.78 -2.80 -5.19
C MET A 192 9.29 -3.12 -4.99
N GLN A 193 8.51 -3.16 -6.08
CA GLN A 193 7.08 -3.45 -6.04
C GLN A 193 6.75 -4.93 -5.72
N ASP A 194 7.75 -5.82 -5.77
CA ASP A 194 7.55 -7.26 -5.53
C ASP A 194 7.67 -7.65 -4.05
N ILE A 195 7.97 -6.69 -3.15
CA ILE A 195 8.04 -6.91 -1.71
C ILE A 195 6.99 -6.07 -0.98
N GLU A 196 6.35 -6.66 0.04
CA GLU A 196 5.44 -5.96 0.93
C GLU A 196 6.18 -5.18 2.01
N ALA A 197 5.67 -3.99 2.39
CA ALA A 197 6.27 -3.20 3.47
C ALA A 197 6.38 -3.99 4.80
N ASP A 198 5.39 -4.84 5.09
CA ASP A 198 5.38 -5.69 6.27
C ASP A 198 6.43 -6.82 6.27
N GLU A 199 7.03 -7.11 5.11
CA GLU A 199 8.10 -8.12 4.97
C GLU A 199 9.50 -7.52 5.20
N ILE A 200 9.63 -6.18 5.25
CA ILE A 200 10.90 -5.47 5.33
C ILE A 200 11.38 -5.38 6.78
N GLU A 201 12.64 -5.71 7.01
CA GLU A 201 13.34 -5.48 8.28
C GLU A 201 14.06 -4.11 8.25
N SER A 202 14.74 -3.78 7.13
CA SER A 202 15.43 -2.51 6.96
C SER A 202 15.44 -2.04 5.51
N PHE A 203 15.39 -0.74 5.34
CA PHE A 203 15.52 -0.04 4.07
C PHE A 203 16.68 0.95 4.20
N THR A 204 17.70 0.79 3.36
CA THR A 204 18.91 1.60 3.41
C THR A 204 19.17 2.26 2.07
N LEU A 205 19.38 3.57 2.06
CA LEU A 205 19.68 4.35 0.87
C LEU A 205 21.14 4.78 0.87
N LEU A 206 21.89 4.31 -0.14
CA LEU A 206 23.28 4.69 -0.40
C LEU A 206 23.31 5.78 -1.47
N LYS A 207 23.74 6.98 -1.10
CA LYS A 207 23.70 8.18 -1.97
C LYS A 207 25.06 8.58 -2.50
N ASP A 208 26.13 8.24 -1.78
CA ASP A 208 27.48 8.72 -2.07
C ASP A 208 28.26 7.69 -2.88
N ALA A 209 29.10 8.18 -3.79
CA ALA A 209 29.93 7.33 -4.65
C ALA A 209 30.83 6.36 -3.84
N ALA A 210 31.32 6.78 -2.67
CA ALA A 210 32.11 5.91 -1.78
C ALA A 210 31.29 4.70 -1.27
N ALA A 211 29.99 4.90 -0.96
CA ALA A 211 29.11 3.84 -0.52
C ALA A 211 28.63 2.93 -1.67
N THR A 212 28.49 3.48 -2.88
CA THR A 212 28.01 2.75 -4.06
C THR A 212 29.11 2.12 -4.92
N ALA A 213 30.39 2.44 -4.65
CA ALA A 213 31.55 1.99 -5.43
C ALA A 213 31.62 0.45 -5.61
N VAL A 214 31.20 -0.31 -4.59
CA VAL A 214 31.17 -1.79 -4.64
C VAL A 214 30.20 -2.35 -5.69
N TYR A 215 29.26 -1.54 -6.19
CA TYR A 215 28.26 -1.91 -7.19
C TYR A 215 28.65 -1.47 -8.61
N GLY A 216 29.83 -0.85 -8.76
CA GLY A 216 30.34 -0.42 -10.05
C GLY A 216 29.41 0.58 -10.77
N ALA A 217 29.32 0.46 -12.09
CA ALA A 217 28.50 1.37 -12.91
C ALA A 217 27.00 1.32 -12.62
N GLU A 218 26.47 0.19 -12.17
CA GLU A 218 25.06 0.03 -11.81
C GLU A 218 24.67 0.86 -10.57
N GLY A 219 25.65 1.12 -9.68
CA GLY A 219 25.46 1.97 -8.49
C GLY A 219 25.56 3.47 -8.74
N ALA A 220 25.80 3.93 -9.98
CA ALA A 220 26.07 5.33 -10.31
C ALA A 220 24.91 6.28 -9.95
N ASN A 221 23.66 5.83 -10.07
CA ASN A 221 22.46 6.60 -9.72
C ASN A 221 22.03 6.40 -8.25
N GLY A 222 22.91 5.80 -7.41
CA GLY A 222 22.62 5.41 -6.04
C GLY A 222 22.10 3.99 -5.94
N VAL A 223 22.10 3.47 -4.71
CA VAL A 223 21.68 2.09 -4.42
C VAL A 223 20.69 2.08 -3.27
N ILE A 224 19.62 1.31 -3.43
CA ILE A 224 18.65 1.01 -2.40
C ILE A 224 18.83 -0.43 -1.96
N LEU A 225 19.13 -0.61 -0.68
CA LEU A 225 19.26 -1.92 -0.06
C LEU A 225 18.02 -2.23 0.77
N ILE A 226 17.32 -3.28 0.44
CA ILE A 226 16.16 -3.77 1.18
C ILE A 226 16.53 -5.12 1.79
N THR A 227 16.41 -5.21 3.11
CA THR A 227 16.58 -6.48 3.82
C THR A 227 15.22 -6.99 4.27
N SER A 228 14.87 -8.20 3.91
CA SER A 228 13.63 -8.82 4.34
C SER A 228 13.74 -9.38 5.78
N LYS A 229 12.61 -9.49 6.46
CA LYS A 229 12.52 -10.10 7.80
C LYS A 229 12.96 -11.54 7.77
N ARG A 230 13.68 -11.95 8.83
CA ARG A 230 14.14 -13.32 9.05
C ARG A 230 13.62 -13.88 10.35
N GLY A 231 13.68 -15.17 10.49
CA GLY A 231 13.36 -15.86 11.72
C GLY A 231 14.27 -15.48 12.89
N ASN A 232 13.83 -15.79 14.09
CA ASN A 232 14.60 -15.65 15.32
C ASN A 232 14.46 -16.93 16.17
N SER A 233 15.37 -17.13 17.12
CA SER A 233 15.37 -18.32 18.01
C SER A 233 14.38 -18.15 19.17
N GLN A 234 13.11 -17.86 18.84
CA GLN A 234 12.04 -17.65 19.81
C GLN A 234 10.82 -18.50 19.46
N LYS A 235 9.90 -18.63 20.42
CA LYS A 235 8.59 -19.25 20.16
C LYS A 235 7.90 -18.55 18.98
N PRO A 236 7.15 -19.28 18.14
CA PRO A 236 6.44 -18.69 17.01
C PRO A 236 5.56 -17.50 17.42
N LYS A 237 5.76 -16.38 16.76
CA LYS A 237 4.92 -15.20 16.89
C LYS A 237 4.11 -15.05 15.61
N ILE A 238 2.80 -15.07 15.74
CA ILE A 238 1.86 -14.87 14.64
C ILE A 238 1.35 -13.43 14.73
N SER A 239 1.36 -12.71 13.61
CA SER A 239 0.75 -11.40 13.49
C SER A 239 -0.19 -11.37 12.29
N PHE A 240 -1.39 -10.89 12.50
CA PHE A 240 -2.40 -10.67 11.47
C PHE A 240 -2.75 -9.19 11.43
N ARG A 241 -2.82 -8.63 10.22
CA ARG A 241 -3.22 -7.25 9.96
C ARG A 241 -4.29 -7.23 8.89
N ALA A 242 -5.37 -6.50 9.12
CA ALA A 242 -6.41 -6.23 8.16
C ALA A 242 -6.59 -4.72 8.02
N GLU A 243 -6.61 -4.23 6.79
CA GLU A 243 -6.76 -2.82 6.47
C GLU A 243 -7.88 -2.65 5.45
N GLY A 244 -8.73 -1.67 5.69
CA GLY A 244 -9.71 -1.17 4.72
C GLY A 244 -9.45 0.31 4.50
N THR A 245 -9.39 0.75 3.25
CA THR A 245 -9.12 2.14 2.87
C THR A 245 -10.21 2.63 1.95
N ILE A 246 -10.78 3.79 2.26
CA ILE A 246 -11.70 4.52 1.38
C ILE A 246 -10.87 5.54 0.62
N LEU A 247 -11.04 5.58 -0.70
CA LEU A 247 -10.34 6.47 -1.61
C LEU A 247 -11.34 7.37 -2.33
N GLU A 248 -10.99 8.63 -2.45
CA GLU A 248 -11.77 9.65 -3.16
C GLU A 248 -10.86 10.40 -4.13
N PRO A 249 -11.39 10.86 -5.29
CA PRO A 249 -10.66 11.76 -6.15
C PRO A 249 -10.33 13.05 -5.40
N THR A 250 -9.07 13.43 -5.36
CA THR A 250 -8.65 14.68 -4.67
C THR A 250 -9.17 15.92 -5.38
N ARG A 251 -9.36 15.83 -6.70
CA ARG A 251 -9.91 16.91 -7.54
C ARG A 251 -10.45 16.35 -8.84
N LEU A 252 -11.67 16.73 -9.19
CA LEU A 252 -12.25 16.54 -10.51
C LEU A 252 -12.51 17.90 -11.15
N PRO A 253 -12.35 18.05 -12.48
CA PRO A 253 -12.74 19.27 -13.17
C PRO A 253 -14.26 19.43 -13.14
N THR A 254 -14.73 20.67 -13.12
CA THR A 254 -16.14 21.01 -13.25
C THR A 254 -16.42 21.47 -14.67
N PHE A 255 -17.46 20.98 -15.28
CA PHE A 255 -17.86 21.34 -16.62
C PHE A 255 -19.19 22.11 -16.62
N MET A 256 -19.34 22.97 -17.59
CA MET A 256 -20.59 23.70 -17.84
C MET A 256 -21.67 22.75 -18.36
N ASN A 257 -22.93 23.06 -18.03
CA ASN A 257 -24.07 22.39 -18.63
C ASN A 257 -24.25 22.76 -20.11
N SER A 258 -25.20 22.13 -20.77
CA SER A 258 -25.42 22.27 -22.21
C SER A 258 -25.80 23.70 -22.63
N VAL A 259 -26.68 24.37 -21.86
CA VAL A 259 -27.11 25.73 -22.12
C VAL A 259 -25.95 26.73 -21.98
N GLU A 260 -25.19 26.61 -20.84
CA GLU A 260 -24.02 27.46 -20.59
C GLU A 260 -22.96 27.29 -21.68
N THR A 261 -22.67 26.02 -22.06
CA THR A 261 -21.68 25.72 -23.10
C THR A 261 -22.07 26.30 -24.47
N LEU A 262 -23.33 26.14 -24.86
CA LEU A 262 -23.81 26.65 -26.16
C LEU A 262 -23.83 28.18 -26.21
N ASN A 263 -24.23 28.84 -25.11
CA ASN A 263 -24.18 30.30 -25.02
C ASN A 263 -22.72 30.81 -25.12
N LEU A 264 -21.76 30.17 -24.42
CA LEU A 264 -20.37 30.56 -24.53
C LEU A 264 -19.78 30.34 -25.92
N TYR A 265 -20.17 29.26 -26.60
CA TYR A 265 -19.81 29.06 -28.02
C TYR A 265 -20.35 30.17 -28.93
N ASN A 266 -21.60 30.55 -28.77
CA ASN A 266 -22.18 31.64 -29.54
C ASN A 266 -21.47 32.97 -29.27
N GLU A 267 -21.16 33.26 -28.01
CA GLU A 267 -20.40 34.45 -27.62
C GLU A 267 -19.00 34.46 -28.27
N ALA A 268 -18.29 33.35 -28.25
CA ALA A 268 -16.97 33.22 -28.87
C ALA A 268 -17.03 33.48 -30.40
N LEU A 269 -18.02 32.88 -31.10
CA LEU A 269 -18.20 33.06 -32.52
C LEU A 269 -18.60 34.50 -32.88
N ASN A 270 -19.47 35.09 -32.09
CA ASN A 270 -19.86 36.50 -32.29
C ASN A 270 -18.67 37.46 -32.12
N ASN A 271 -17.78 37.18 -31.16
CA ASN A 271 -16.54 37.94 -30.94
C ASN A 271 -15.56 37.79 -32.13
N GLU A 272 -15.59 36.65 -32.83
CA GLU A 272 -14.83 36.40 -34.05
C GLU A 272 -15.51 36.98 -35.31
N GLY A 273 -16.70 37.57 -35.21
CA GLY A 273 -17.50 38.02 -36.32
C GLY A 273 -18.14 36.89 -37.14
N THR A 274 -18.25 35.70 -36.55
CA THR A 274 -18.86 34.52 -37.17
C THR A 274 -20.29 34.34 -36.65
N ALA A 275 -21.19 33.78 -37.47
CA ALA A 275 -22.57 33.53 -37.08
C ALA A 275 -22.64 32.48 -35.93
N SER A 276 -23.58 32.68 -35.01
CA SER A 276 -23.90 31.73 -33.94
C SER A 276 -24.21 30.33 -34.48
N ILE A 277 -23.78 29.30 -33.80
CA ILE A 277 -24.06 27.90 -34.19
C ILE A 277 -25.48 27.46 -33.88
N ARG A 278 -26.15 28.13 -32.93
CA ARG A 278 -27.51 27.86 -32.47
C ARG A 278 -28.24 29.16 -32.19
N THR A 279 -29.53 29.19 -32.48
CA THR A 279 -30.40 30.28 -32.04
C THR A 279 -30.72 30.15 -30.56
N ASP A 280 -31.17 31.24 -29.91
CA ASP A 280 -31.60 31.21 -28.50
C ASP A 280 -32.77 30.24 -28.30
N GLU A 281 -33.67 30.11 -29.27
CA GLU A 281 -34.78 29.16 -29.24
C GLU A 281 -34.28 27.70 -29.26
N GLU A 282 -33.25 27.41 -30.06
CA GLU A 282 -32.62 26.08 -30.08
C GLU A 282 -31.89 25.76 -28.77
N ILE A 283 -31.20 26.75 -28.19
CA ILE A 283 -30.51 26.59 -26.90
C ILE A 283 -31.52 26.37 -25.78
N ALA A 284 -32.66 27.04 -25.78
CA ALA A 284 -33.73 26.87 -24.80
C ALA A 284 -34.25 25.43 -24.74
N LYS A 285 -34.17 24.66 -25.84
CA LYS A 285 -34.55 23.23 -25.85
C LYS A 285 -33.66 22.34 -24.99
N TYR A 286 -32.47 22.78 -24.61
CA TYR A 286 -31.57 22.07 -23.69
C TYR A 286 -31.83 22.40 -22.21
N GLY A 287 -32.77 23.29 -21.92
CA GLY A 287 -33.14 23.76 -20.61
C GLY A 287 -33.81 22.70 -19.72
N PRO A 288 -34.31 23.08 -18.52
CA PRO A 288 -35.03 22.19 -17.63
C PRO A 288 -36.28 21.59 -18.34
N GLY A 289 -36.53 20.28 -18.13
CA GLY A 289 -37.64 19.55 -18.73
C GLY A 289 -37.45 19.12 -20.18
N ALA A 290 -36.27 19.32 -20.75
CA ALA A 290 -35.93 18.90 -22.10
C ALA A 290 -36.03 17.37 -22.30
N ASP A 291 -36.35 16.98 -23.56
CA ASP A 291 -36.17 15.60 -24.00
C ASP A 291 -34.66 15.29 -24.09
N ARG A 292 -34.12 14.61 -23.08
CA ARG A 292 -32.69 14.35 -22.94
C ARG A 292 -32.11 13.39 -23.97
N ASP A 293 -32.94 12.67 -24.71
CA ASP A 293 -32.51 11.86 -25.86
C ASP A 293 -32.14 12.75 -27.05
N LEU A 294 -32.91 13.81 -27.30
CA LEU A 294 -32.72 14.71 -28.43
C LEU A 294 -31.90 15.97 -28.05
N TYR A 295 -32.03 16.43 -26.81
CA TYR A 295 -31.34 17.60 -26.25
C TYR A 295 -30.56 17.23 -24.97
N PRO A 296 -29.48 16.49 -25.13
CA PRO A 296 -28.74 15.95 -24.00
C PRO A 296 -28.06 17.03 -23.15
N ASP A 297 -27.91 16.76 -21.89
CA ASP A 297 -27.12 17.52 -20.94
C ASP A 297 -26.40 16.54 -20.01
N THR A 298 -25.37 15.92 -20.57
CA THR A 298 -24.69 14.80 -19.95
C THR A 298 -23.53 15.28 -19.09
N ASP A 299 -23.67 15.12 -17.76
CA ASP A 299 -22.51 15.16 -16.85
C ASP A 299 -21.73 13.86 -16.95
N TRP A 300 -20.68 13.86 -17.76
CA TRP A 300 -19.87 12.67 -18.02
C TRP A 300 -19.19 12.14 -16.76
N LEU A 301 -18.63 13.02 -15.93
CA LEU A 301 -17.93 12.59 -14.71
C LEU A 301 -18.91 12.03 -13.68
N GLY A 302 -19.99 12.75 -13.41
CA GLY A 302 -21.03 12.28 -12.49
C GLY A 302 -21.75 11.02 -12.97
N THR A 303 -21.89 10.84 -14.30
CA THR A 303 -22.48 9.64 -14.88
C THR A 303 -21.58 8.42 -14.72
N MET A 304 -20.28 8.54 -14.94
CA MET A 304 -19.37 7.41 -15.10
C MET A 304 -18.53 7.11 -13.85
N LEU A 305 -18.31 8.09 -12.97
CA LEU A 305 -17.46 7.93 -11.81
C LEU A 305 -18.25 7.73 -10.51
N ARG A 306 -17.67 6.95 -9.60
CA ARG A 306 -18.10 6.86 -8.20
C ARG A 306 -17.47 8.01 -7.42
N ASN A 307 -18.12 8.46 -6.34
CA ASN A 307 -17.55 9.48 -5.47
C ASN A 307 -16.40 8.90 -4.63
N HIS A 308 -16.46 7.61 -4.33
CA HIS A 308 -15.44 6.90 -3.57
C HIS A 308 -15.30 5.46 -4.04
N THR A 309 -14.13 4.89 -3.78
CA THR A 309 -13.83 3.47 -3.95
C THR A 309 -13.13 2.95 -2.69
N TYR A 310 -12.82 1.65 -2.65
CA TYR A 310 -12.19 1.06 -1.47
C TYR A 310 -11.15 0.02 -1.85
N ASN A 311 -10.13 -0.08 -1.00
CA ASN A 311 -9.08 -1.09 -1.07
C ASN A 311 -9.09 -1.92 0.21
N MET A 312 -8.68 -3.17 0.11
CA MET A 312 -8.54 -4.08 1.23
C MET A 312 -7.18 -4.75 1.20
N ARG A 313 -6.55 -4.87 2.38
CA ARG A 313 -5.31 -5.61 2.57
C ARG A 313 -5.42 -6.52 3.78
N TYR A 314 -4.95 -7.74 3.61
CA TYR A 314 -4.81 -8.72 4.67
C TYR A 314 -3.39 -9.26 4.65
N THR A 315 -2.72 -9.23 5.78
CA THR A 315 -1.34 -9.72 5.93
C THR A 315 -1.25 -10.65 7.13
N LEU A 316 -0.69 -11.82 6.92
CA LEU A 316 -0.42 -12.81 7.96
C LEU A 316 1.08 -13.09 7.98
N ASN A 317 1.74 -12.87 9.12
CA ASN A 317 3.16 -13.14 9.29
C ASN A 317 3.36 -14.12 10.44
N VAL A 318 4.25 -15.08 10.24
CA VAL A 318 4.70 -16.03 11.25
C VAL A 318 6.22 -15.96 11.35
N ARG A 319 6.74 -15.63 12.52
CA ARG A 319 8.18 -15.51 12.78
C ARG A 319 8.55 -16.35 14.01
N GLY A 320 9.57 -17.17 13.89
CA GLY A 320 10.00 -18.01 15.01
C GLY A 320 11.18 -18.90 14.65
N GLY A 321 11.45 -19.87 15.51
CA GLY A 321 12.47 -20.86 15.26
C GLY A 321 13.13 -21.40 16.53
N THR A 322 14.13 -22.21 16.31
CA THR A 322 15.06 -22.76 17.31
C THR A 322 16.46 -22.19 17.08
N GLU A 323 17.42 -22.58 17.88
CA GLU A 323 18.83 -22.22 17.67
C GLU A 323 19.35 -22.70 16.31
N ARG A 324 18.84 -23.85 15.79
CA ARG A 324 19.30 -24.44 14.54
C ARG A 324 18.51 -24.06 13.31
N ALA A 325 17.23 -23.75 13.46
CA ALA A 325 16.37 -23.42 12.35
C ALA A 325 15.46 -22.23 12.70
N ARG A 326 15.56 -21.17 11.95
CA ARG A 326 14.79 -19.94 12.12
C ARG A 326 14.00 -19.68 10.84
N TYR A 327 12.78 -19.21 10.97
CA TYR A 327 11.92 -18.99 9.82
C TYR A 327 11.08 -17.72 9.97
N PHE A 328 10.83 -17.11 8.83
CA PHE A 328 9.84 -16.07 8.63
C PHE A 328 8.98 -16.46 7.44
N VAL A 329 7.67 -16.51 7.63
CA VAL A 329 6.70 -16.79 6.57
C VAL A 329 5.69 -15.66 6.56
N SER A 330 5.42 -15.09 5.39
CA SER A 330 4.45 -14.03 5.14
C SER A 330 3.48 -14.44 4.06
N GLY A 331 2.20 -14.15 4.26
CA GLY A 331 1.17 -14.23 3.22
C GLY A 331 0.38 -12.94 3.21
N ALA A 332 0.20 -12.32 2.05
CA ALA A 332 -0.58 -11.10 1.88
C ALA A 332 -1.57 -11.21 0.73
N PHE A 333 -2.74 -10.64 0.95
CA PHE A 333 -3.75 -10.42 -0.09
C PHE A 333 -4.08 -8.94 -0.15
N TYR A 334 -4.14 -8.38 -1.34
CA TYR A 334 -4.53 -7.01 -1.60
C TYR A 334 -5.55 -6.96 -2.74
N GLN A 335 -6.61 -6.20 -2.53
CA GLN A 335 -7.63 -5.92 -3.54
C GLN A 335 -7.81 -4.42 -3.66
N GLU A 336 -7.87 -3.94 -4.90
CA GLU A 336 -8.09 -2.55 -5.25
C GLU A 336 -9.18 -2.46 -6.31
N ASN A 337 -10.12 -1.56 -6.11
CA ASN A 337 -11.22 -1.32 -7.02
C ASN A 337 -11.06 0.04 -7.72
N GLY A 338 -11.38 0.08 -9.00
CA GLY A 338 -11.36 1.32 -9.78
C GLY A 338 -12.49 2.27 -9.43
N ILE A 339 -12.37 3.50 -9.91
CA ILE A 339 -13.31 4.59 -9.65
C ILE A 339 -14.53 4.60 -10.56
N PHE A 340 -14.55 3.82 -11.65
CA PHE A 340 -15.70 3.76 -12.54
C PHE A 340 -16.89 3.09 -11.87
N LYS A 341 -18.11 3.53 -12.23
CA LYS A 341 -19.35 2.86 -11.84
C LYS A 341 -19.46 1.50 -12.53
N ASP A 342 -20.17 0.59 -11.90
CA ASP A 342 -20.56 -0.67 -12.48
C ASP A 342 -21.89 -0.50 -13.21
N PHE A 343 -21.95 -0.89 -14.48
CA PHE A 343 -23.12 -0.77 -15.34
C PHE A 343 -23.78 -2.12 -15.66
N GLY A 344 -23.34 -3.21 -14.97
CA GLY A 344 -24.02 -4.50 -15.05
C GLY A 344 -23.85 -5.22 -16.38
N ASN A 345 -22.66 -5.23 -16.93
CA ASN A 345 -22.36 -5.90 -18.21
C ASN A 345 -22.25 -7.42 -18.07
N ASP A 346 -22.36 -8.13 -19.20
CA ASP A 346 -22.13 -9.57 -19.30
C ASP A 346 -20.68 -9.99 -18.99
N TYR A 347 -19.75 -9.07 -19.01
CA TYR A 347 -18.33 -9.29 -18.68
C TYR A 347 -17.79 -8.16 -17.78
N ASP A 348 -16.86 -8.53 -16.93
CA ASP A 348 -16.20 -7.58 -16.05
C ASP A 348 -15.22 -6.71 -16.85
N ASN A 349 -15.59 -5.46 -17.09
CA ASN A 349 -14.83 -4.42 -17.78
C ASN A 349 -14.39 -3.29 -16.86
N ASN A 350 -14.67 -3.41 -15.55
CA ASN A 350 -14.26 -2.41 -14.59
C ASN A 350 -12.78 -2.58 -14.24
N ILE A 351 -12.15 -1.48 -13.82
CA ILE A 351 -10.79 -1.53 -13.31
C ILE A 351 -10.79 -2.25 -11.98
N GLY A 352 -9.93 -3.21 -11.83
CA GLY A 352 -9.75 -3.93 -10.59
C GLY A 352 -8.41 -4.66 -10.54
N LEU A 353 -7.85 -4.77 -9.34
CA LEU A 353 -6.58 -5.44 -9.11
C LEU A 353 -6.70 -6.35 -7.89
N LYS A 354 -6.17 -7.57 -8.04
CA LYS A 354 -5.98 -8.51 -6.93
C LYS A 354 -4.53 -8.97 -6.92
N ARG A 355 -3.89 -8.92 -5.77
CA ARG A 355 -2.51 -9.34 -5.58
C ARG A 355 -2.41 -10.31 -4.42
N TYR A 356 -1.69 -11.39 -4.65
CA TYR A 356 -1.37 -12.43 -3.68
C TYR A 356 0.15 -12.50 -3.55
N ASN A 357 0.67 -12.37 -2.35
CA ASN A 357 2.07 -12.48 -2.06
C ASN A 357 2.29 -13.62 -1.06
N LEU A 358 3.36 -14.37 -1.27
CA LEU A 358 3.86 -15.36 -0.34
C LEU A 358 5.37 -15.22 -0.24
N ARG A 359 5.91 -15.18 0.97
CA ARG A 359 7.36 -15.17 1.24
C ARG A 359 7.70 -16.18 2.33
N SER A 360 8.80 -16.86 2.14
CA SER A 360 9.37 -17.78 3.13
C SER A 360 10.88 -17.60 3.16
N ASN A 361 11.41 -17.14 4.31
CA ASN A 361 12.83 -17.00 4.57
C ASN A 361 13.20 -17.98 5.68
N ILE A 362 14.08 -18.92 5.40
CA ILE A 362 14.50 -19.98 6.31
C ILE A 362 16.02 -19.94 6.46
N ASP A 363 16.50 -19.83 7.68
CA ASP A 363 17.91 -19.95 8.05
C ASP A 363 18.11 -21.27 8.79
N PHE A 364 19.03 -22.08 8.32
CA PHE A 364 19.35 -23.38 8.90
C PHE A 364 20.84 -23.49 9.18
N ASP A 365 21.22 -23.69 10.46
CA ASP A 365 22.58 -23.91 10.87
C ASP A 365 22.93 -25.41 10.67
N ALA A 366 23.44 -25.73 9.48
CA ALA A 366 23.83 -27.09 9.08
C ALA A 366 24.94 -27.65 9.98
N THR A 367 25.89 -26.78 10.38
CA THR A 367 26.93 -27.07 11.33
C THR A 367 27.11 -25.87 12.29
N LYS A 368 28.03 -25.96 13.25
CA LYS A 368 28.38 -24.80 14.11
C LYS A 368 29.04 -23.65 13.35
N THR A 369 29.55 -23.92 12.15
CA THR A 369 30.29 -22.97 11.32
C THR A 369 29.63 -22.68 9.97
N THR A 370 28.57 -23.43 9.60
CA THR A 370 27.90 -23.35 8.32
C THR A 370 26.43 -23.02 8.50
N THR A 371 25.99 -21.89 7.97
CA THR A 371 24.56 -21.52 7.90
C THR A 371 24.10 -21.51 6.44
N VAL A 372 23.02 -22.20 6.16
CA VAL A 372 22.34 -22.19 4.85
C VAL A 372 21.06 -21.36 4.99
N LYS A 373 20.87 -20.41 4.08
CA LYS A 373 19.67 -19.56 4.02
C LYS A 373 18.96 -19.83 2.71
N VAL A 374 17.66 -20.06 2.80
CA VAL A 374 16.79 -20.29 1.63
C VAL A 374 15.67 -19.26 1.67
N ASP A 375 15.61 -18.44 0.66
CA ASP A 375 14.57 -17.41 0.51
C ASP A 375 13.75 -17.75 -0.74
N LEU A 376 12.44 -17.84 -0.55
CA LEU A 376 11.47 -18.06 -1.62
C LEU A 376 10.40 -16.98 -1.52
N SER A 377 10.06 -16.34 -2.62
CA SER A 377 8.87 -15.50 -2.69
C SER A 377 8.12 -15.69 -4.00
N GLY A 378 6.82 -15.54 -3.93
CA GLY A 378 5.92 -15.59 -5.06
C GLY A 378 4.92 -14.45 -5.00
N GLN A 379 4.71 -13.77 -6.11
CA GLN A 379 3.66 -12.80 -6.29
C GLN A 379 2.78 -13.21 -7.47
N TYR A 380 1.49 -13.19 -7.27
CA TYR A 380 0.50 -13.33 -8.34
C TYR A 380 -0.37 -12.09 -8.37
N LEU A 381 -0.34 -11.38 -9.48
CA LEU A 381 -1.10 -10.16 -9.74
C LEU A 381 -2.10 -10.44 -10.86
N GLN A 382 -3.36 -10.14 -10.59
CA GLN A 382 -4.42 -10.15 -11.59
C GLN A 382 -4.99 -8.75 -11.69
N THR A 383 -5.01 -8.19 -12.91
CA THR A 383 -5.58 -6.88 -13.19
C THR A 383 -6.64 -7.00 -14.26
N ASN A 384 -7.73 -6.26 -14.10
CA ASN A 384 -8.82 -6.16 -15.06
C ASN A 384 -8.95 -4.73 -15.51
N TYR A 385 -9.13 -4.54 -16.83
CA TYR A 385 -9.30 -3.23 -17.46
C TYR A 385 -10.41 -3.28 -18.49
N PRO A 386 -11.01 -2.13 -18.86
CA PRO A 386 -11.87 -2.02 -20.05
C PRO A 386 -11.06 -2.32 -21.33
N GLY A 387 -11.75 -2.64 -22.42
CA GLY A 387 -11.13 -2.91 -23.72
C GLY A 387 -10.41 -1.70 -24.29
N THR A 388 -10.84 -0.49 -23.93
CA THR A 388 -10.20 0.80 -24.26
C THR A 388 -9.38 1.28 -23.05
N GLY A 389 -8.20 1.82 -23.29
CA GLY A 389 -7.32 2.36 -22.24
C GLY A 389 -7.99 3.48 -21.44
N THR A 390 -7.84 3.46 -20.14
CA THR A 390 -8.44 4.39 -19.18
C THR A 390 -8.10 5.84 -19.44
N SER A 391 -6.86 6.14 -19.84
CA SER A 391 -6.44 7.49 -20.26
C SER A 391 -7.28 8.02 -21.42
N THR A 392 -7.61 7.15 -22.40
CA THR A 392 -8.48 7.51 -23.51
C THR A 392 -9.90 7.78 -23.04
N ILE A 393 -10.43 6.95 -22.13
CA ILE A 393 -11.77 7.13 -21.55
C ILE A 393 -11.85 8.47 -20.82
N PHE A 394 -10.91 8.76 -19.89
CA PHE A 394 -10.88 10.03 -19.16
C PHE A 394 -10.71 11.23 -20.07
N THR A 395 -9.81 11.16 -21.05
CA THR A 395 -9.62 12.24 -22.03
C THR A 395 -10.92 12.50 -22.81
N THR A 396 -11.62 11.44 -23.20
CA THR A 396 -12.87 11.55 -23.94
C THR A 396 -13.98 12.12 -23.07
N MET A 397 -14.10 11.70 -21.80
CA MET A 397 -15.03 12.29 -20.83
C MET A 397 -14.83 13.79 -20.67
N CYS A 398 -13.58 14.24 -20.54
CA CYS A 398 -13.26 15.66 -20.37
C CYS A 398 -13.40 16.50 -21.64
N ARG A 399 -13.35 15.88 -22.83
CA ARG A 399 -13.42 16.58 -24.12
C ARG A 399 -14.79 16.55 -24.78
N THR A 400 -15.69 15.67 -24.31
CA THR A 400 -17.03 15.57 -24.88
C THR A 400 -17.96 16.56 -24.20
N PRO A 401 -18.43 17.60 -24.91
CA PRO A 401 -19.39 18.55 -24.34
C PRO A 401 -20.70 17.87 -23.95
N SER A 402 -21.34 18.41 -22.92
CA SER A 402 -22.59 17.87 -22.36
C SER A 402 -23.74 17.76 -23.37
N TYR A 403 -23.79 18.68 -24.35
CA TYR A 403 -24.87 18.81 -25.35
C TYR A 403 -24.75 17.89 -26.56
N ILE A 404 -23.66 17.10 -26.67
CA ILE A 404 -23.38 16.34 -27.90
C ILE A 404 -24.22 15.07 -28.03
N MET A 405 -24.33 14.30 -26.95
CA MET A 405 -25.05 13.01 -26.91
C MET A 405 -25.32 12.57 -25.49
N PRO A 406 -26.36 11.78 -25.24
CA PRO A 406 -26.52 11.10 -23.96
C PRO A 406 -25.50 9.96 -23.80
N ALA A 407 -25.29 9.43 -22.60
CA ALA A 407 -24.50 8.23 -22.37
C ALA A 407 -25.15 7.02 -23.06
N VAL A 408 -26.45 6.85 -22.83
CA VAL A 408 -27.33 5.84 -23.42
C VAL A 408 -28.69 6.52 -23.67
N TYR A 409 -29.39 6.16 -24.69
CA TYR A 409 -30.76 6.61 -24.90
C TYR A 409 -31.73 5.99 -23.91
N SER A 410 -32.89 6.59 -23.69
CA SER A 410 -33.89 6.14 -22.72
C SER A 410 -34.39 4.71 -22.97
N ASP A 411 -34.33 4.21 -24.19
CA ASP A 411 -34.72 2.86 -24.60
C ASP A 411 -33.54 1.84 -24.50
N GLY A 412 -32.37 2.27 -24.02
CA GLY A 412 -31.16 1.43 -23.91
C GLY A 412 -30.32 1.37 -25.18
N THR A 413 -30.71 2.07 -26.25
CA THR A 413 -29.92 2.10 -27.48
C THR A 413 -28.59 2.83 -27.26
N VAL A 414 -27.53 2.33 -27.89
CA VAL A 414 -26.17 2.84 -27.73
C VAL A 414 -25.99 4.16 -28.47
N ALA A 415 -25.80 5.25 -27.76
CA ALA A 415 -25.62 6.57 -28.37
C ALA A 415 -24.21 6.70 -28.97
N GLY A 416 -24.17 7.35 -30.15
CA GLY A 416 -22.93 7.63 -30.87
C GLY A 416 -22.71 9.11 -31.08
N HIS A 417 -21.44 9.50 -31.28
CA HIS A 417 -21.10 10.88 -31.59
C HIS A 417 -21.62 11.25 -32.99
N PRO A 418 -22.25 12.43 -33.19
CA PRO A 418 -22.77 12.84 -34.52
C PRO A 418 -21.74 12.86 -35.64
N ARG A 419 -20.47 13.06 -35.27
CA ARG A 419 -19.31 13.06 -36.18
C ARG A 419 -18.20 12.21 -35.58
N PRO A 420 -18.32 10.86 -35.61
CA PRO A 420 -17.33 9.97 -35.01
C PRO A 420 -16.02 10.08 -35.79
N SER A 421 -14.90 10.39 -35.08
CA SER A 421 -13.56 10.35 -35.66
C SER A 421 -12.52 10.46 -34.52
N GLY A 422 -11.50 9.62 -34.52
CA GLY A 422 -10.46 9.66 -33.49
C GLY A 422 -11.04 9.60 -32.06
N ASN A 423 -10.79 10.65 -31.26
CA ASN A 423 -11.27 10.74 -29.88
C ASN A 423 -12.74 11.23 -29.75
N ARG A 424 -13.47 11.39 -30.87
CA ARG A 424 -14.88 11.75 -30.86
C ARG A 424 -15.76 10.50 -30.75
N SER A 425 -15.75 9.91 -29.58
CA SER A 425 -16.49 8.69 -29.24
C SER A 425 -17.34 8.93 -28.00
N ASN A 426 -18.34 8.10 -27.80
CA ASN A 426 -19.11 8.12 -26.56
C ASN A 426 -18.26 7.53 -25.42
N PRO A 427 -17.92 8.29 -24.36
CA PRO A 427 -17.14 7.79 -23.23
C PRO A 427 -17.73 6.55 -22.57
N TYR A 428 -19.05 6.49 -22.46
CA TYR A 428 -19.78 5.33 -21.92
C TYR A 428 -19.49 4.06 -22.74
N ASN A 429 -19.54 4.16 -24.07
CA ASN A 429 -19.25 3.03 -24.93
C ASN A 429 -17.80 2.55 -24.83
N LEU A 430 -16.85 3.49 -24.65
CA LEU A 430 -15.44 3.15 -24.45
C LEU A 430 -15.22 2.38 -23.15
N LEU A 431 -15.98 2.67 -22.10
CA LEU A 431 -15.90 1.95 -20.83
C LEU A 431 -16.68 0.62 -20.90
N VAL A 432 -17.95 0.72 -21.31
CA VAL A 432 -18.93 -0.35 -21.09
C VAL A 432 -18.92 -1.36 -22.23
N ASN A 433 -18.80 -0.90 -23.46
CA ASN A 433 -19.04 -1.73 -24.65
C ASN A 433 -17.80 -2.02 -25.50
N SER A 434 -16.59 -1.58 -25.06
CA SER A 434 -15.38 -1.77 -25.86
C SER A 434 -14.67 -3.11 -25.62
N GLY A 435 -15.23 -3.97 -24.77
CA GLY A 435 -14.62 -5.24 -24.38
C GLY A 435 -13.86 -5.14 -23.05
N TYR A 436 -12.86 -6.00 -22.88
CA TYR A 436 -12.06 -6.08 -21.66
C TYR A 436 -10.59 -6.47 -21.93
N ALA A 437 -9.72 -6.17 -20.98
CA ALA A 437 -8.37 -6.68 -20.94
C ALA A 437 -8.09 -7.25 -19.53
N LYS A 438 -7.71 -8.52 -19.46
CA LYS A 438 -7.27 -9.17 -18.23
C LYS A 438 -5.79 -9.46 -18.34
N GLU A 439 -5.06 -9.03 -17.33
CA GLU A 439 -3.62 -9.23 -17.23
C GLU A 439 -3.30 -10.03 -15.99
N TRP A 440 -2.44 -11.03 -16.14
CA TRP A 440 -1.89 -11.82 -15.05
C TRP A 440 -0.37 -11.70 -15.07
N ARG A 441 0.20 -11.32 -13.94
CA ARG A 441 1.65 -11.33 -13.74
C ARG A 441 1.97 -12.25 -12.57
N THR A 442 2.92 -13.16 -12.80
CA THR A 442 3.47 -14.04 -11.77
C THR A 442 4.96 -13.77 -11.68
N SER A 443 5.44 -13.45 -10.48
CA SER A 443 6.86 -13.32 -10.17
C SER A 443 7.23 -14.36 -9.12
N ILE A 444 8.21 -15.20 -9.42
CA ILE A 444 8.76 -16.20 -8.52
C ILE A 444 10.23 -15.86 -8.32
N GLN A 445 10.64 -15.70 -7.08
CA GLN A 445 11.99 -15.31 -6.72
C GLN A 445 12.56 -16.33 -5.74
N SER A 446 13.76 -16.80 -6.01
CA SER A 446 14.45 -17.74 -5.14
C SER A 446 15.90 -17.32 -4.91
N LYS A 447 16.40 -17.62 -3.71
CA LYS A 447 17.79 -17.39 -3.34
C LYS A 447 18.25 -18.47 -2.37
N VAL A 448 19.42 -18.99 -2.60
CA VAL A 448 20.15 -19.84 -1.65
C VAL A 448 21.47 -19.16 -1.32
N GLU A 449 21.74 -18.95 -0.04
CA GLU A 449 22.95 -18.34 0.48
C GLU A 449 23.61 -19.29 1.46
N VAL A 450 24.92 -19.44 1.38
CA VAL A 450 25.71 -20.24 2.33
C VAL A 450 26.73 -19.33 2.98
N ASP A 451 26.67 -19.23 4.29
CA ASP A 451 27.65 -18.53 5.11
C ASP A 451 28.53 -19.56 5.83
N GLN A 452 29.83 -19.53 5.59
CA GLN A 452 30.82 -20.43 6.20
C GLN A 452 31.83 -19.62 7.01
N LYS A 453 31.89 -19.89 8.34
CA LYS A 453 32.96 -19.38 9.18
C LYS A 453 34.24 -20.22 8.95
N LEU A 454 35.32 -19.53 8.66
CA LEU A 454 36.64 -20.12 8.38
C LEU A 454 37.64 -19.80 9.50
N ASP A 455 37.15 -19.72 10.75
CA ASP A 455 37.98 -19.45 11.94
C ASP A 455 39.14 -20.45 12.12
N PHE A 456 39.01 -21.64 11.52
CA PHE A 456 40.07 -22.67 11.52
C PHE A 456 41.27 -22.29 10.62
N LEU A 457 41.09 -21.38 9.67
CA LEU A 457 42.17 -20.81 8.83
C LEU A 457 42.69 -19.52 9.48
N THR A 458 41.75 -18.58 9.74
CA THR A 458 42.07 -17.29 10.32
C THR A 458 40.86 -16.80 11.13
N LYS A 459 41.08 -16.39 12.37
CA LYS A 459 40.01 -15.93 13.28
C LYS A 459 39.24 -14.75 12.67
N GLY A 460 37.92 -14.88 12.59
CA GLY A 460 37.01 -13.87 12.02
C GLY A 460 36.86 -13.90 10.49
N LEU A 461 37.56 -14.84 9.80
CA LEU A 461 37.40 -15.04 8.36
C LEU A 461 36.04 -15.72 8.10
N THR A 462 35.27 -15.18 7.17
CA THR A 462 34.02 -15.78 6.69
C THR A 462 33.97 -15.82 5.18
N TRP A 463 33.39 -16.88 4.64
CA TRP A 463 33.07 -17.00 3.22
C TRP A 463 31.55 -16.98 3.04
N LYS A 464 31.09 -16.28 2.01
CA LYS A 464 29.68 -16.22 1.63
C LYS A 464 29.53 -16.55 0.15
N GLY A 465 28.65 -17.50 -0.15
CA GLY A 465 28.23 -17.85 -1.52
C GLY A 465 26.72 -17.63 -1.65
N LEU A 466 26.29 -17.06 -2.79
CA LEU A 466 24.89 -16.77 -3.08
C LEU A 466 24.58 -17.18 -4.51
N ILE A 467 23.43 -17.85 -4.69
CA ILE A 467 22.82 -18.16 -5.98
C ILE A 467 21.38 -17.72 -5.93
N SER A 468 20.92 -17.03 -6.96
CA SER A 468 19.51 -16.63 -7.11
C SER A 468 18.98 -17.01 -8.48
N PHE A 469 17.70 -17.34 -8.53
CA PHE A 469 16.96 -17.58 -9.76
C PHE A 469 15.58 -16.94 -9.61
N ASP A 470 15.27 -16.03 -10.53
CA ASP A 470 14.00 -15.32 -10.55
C ASP A 470 13.31 -15.55 -11.91
N ALA A 471 12.00 -15.72 -11.91
CA ALA A 471 11.17 -15.91 -13.09
C ALA A 471 9.96 -14.99 -13.03
N ASP A 472 9.82 -14.15 -14.06
CA ASP A 472 8.67 -13.27 -14.27
C ASP A 472 7.90 -13.75 -15.50
N MET A 473 6.59 -13.94 -15.33
CA MET A 473 5.68 -14.34 -16.39
C MET A 473 4.52 -13.36 -16.44
N SER A 474 4.17 -12.90 -17.63
CA SER A 474 2.96 -12.10 -17.84
C SER A 474 2.12 -12.71 -18.98
N TYR A 475 0.82 -12.67 -18.79
CA TYR A 475 -0.15 -13.08 -19.77
C TYR A 475 -1.26 -12.06 -19.86
N ILE A 476 -1.63 -11.63 -21.08
CA ILE A 476 -2.69 -10.67 -21.34
C ILE A 476 -3.73 -11.32 -22.25
N ALA A 477 -4.98 -11.38 -21.79
CA ALA A 477 -6.14 -11.71 -22.60
C ALA A 477 -6.92 -10.43 -22.86
N LYS A 478 -6.90 -9.95 -24.10
CA LYS A 478 -7.62 -8.76 -24.51
C LYS A 478 -8.69 -9.12 -25.54
N ARG A 479 -9.92 -8.65 -25.32
CA ARG A 479 -11.00 -8.71 -26.27
C ARG A 479 -11.49 -7.28 -26.50
N THR A 480 -11.52 -6.88 -27.75
CA THR A 480 -12.03 -5.55 -28.15
C THR A 480 -13.27 -5.72 -29.00
N LYS A 481 -14.20 -4.80 -28.80
CA LYS A 481 -15.47 -4.74 -29.52
C LYS A 481 -15.81 -3.29 -29.83
N THR A 482 -16.38 -3.04 -30.97
CA THR A 482 -16.99 -1.76 -31.31
C THR A 482 -18.49 -2.00 -31.49
N PRO A 483 -19.38 -1.50 -30.60
CA PRO A 483 -20.81 -1.66 -30.78
C PRO A 483 -21.31 -0.77 -31.92
N THR A 484 -22.38 -1.18 -32.59
CA THR A 484 -23.12 -0.30 -33.47
C THR A 484 -23.68 0.88 -32.66
N GLN A 485 -23.47 2.11 -33.15
CA GLN A 485 -23.86 3.33 -32.43
C GLN A 485 -24.83 4.16 -33.29
N TYR A 486 -25.77 4.75 -32.62
CA TYR A 486 -26.87 5.47 -33.25
C TYR A 486 -26.94 6.92 -32.81
N LEU A 487 -27.43 7.78 -33.70
CA LEU A 487 -27.81 9.14 -33.41
C LEU A 487 -29.33 9.24 -33.50
N ALA A 488 -29.97 9.68 -32.42
CA ALA A 488 -31.41 10.00 -32.48
C ALA A 488 -31.65 11.24 -33.30
N THR A 489 -32.59 11.17 -34.23
CA THR A 489 -32.93 12.26 -35.16
C THR A 489 -34.30 12.87 -34.88
N GLY A 490 -35.12 12.25 -34.08
CA GLY A 490 -36.47 12.69 -33.71
C GLY A 490 -37.27 11.57 -33.06
N ARG A 491 -38.57 11.81 -32.91
CA ARG A 491 -39.55 10.78 -32.47
C ARG A 491 -40.65 10.63 -33.55
N ASP A 492 -41.16 9.41 -33.68
CA ASP A 492 -42.34 9.14 -34.49
C ASP A 492 -43.64 9.61 -33.79
N GLU A 493 -44.77 9.39 -34.44
CA GLU A 493 -46.11 9.75 -33.93
C GLU A 493 -46.46 9.04 -32.60
N ASN A 494 -45.82 7.91 -32.33
CA ASN A 494 -46.00 7.11 -31.09
C ASN A 494 -44.98 7.48 -30.00
N GLY A 495 -44.12 8.49 -30.23
CA GLY A 495 -43.07 8.92 -29.30
C GLY A 495 -41.81 8.04 -29.31
N LYS A 496 -41.70 7.05 -30.21
CA LYS A 496 -40.53 6.20 -30.34
C LYS A 496 -39.40 6.94 -31.05
N LEU A 497 -38.18 6.76 -30.56
CA LEU A 497 -36.97 7.38 -31.13
C LEU A 497 -36.69 6.84 -32.54
N LEU A 498 -36.37 7.77 -33.44
CA LEU A 498 -35.90 7.52 -34.80
C LEU A 498 -34.37 7.66 -34.83
N TYR A 499 -33.69 6.69 -35.44
CA TYR A 499 -32.24 6.59 -35.39
C TYR A 499 -31.58 6.63 -36.76
N LYS A 500 -30.40 7.20 -36.81
CA LYS A 500 -29.40 7.06 -37.87
C LYS A 500 -28.19 6.34 -37.32
N THR A 501 -27.70 5.30 -38.00
CA THR A 501 -26.43 4.65 -37.66
C THR A 501 -25.28 5.61 -37.94
N VAL A 502 -24.38 5.80 -36.96
CA VAL A 502 -23.20 6.68 -37.07
C VAL A 502 -21.90 5.88 -36.95
N VAL A 503 -21.94 4.72 -36.35
CA VAL A 503 -20.82 3.78 -36.28
C VAL A 503 -21.38 2.37 -36.53
N GLU A 504 -20.82 1.68 -37.52
CA GLU A 504 -21.09 0.27 -37.73
C GLU A 504 -20.30 -0.57 -36.73
N GLY A 505 -20.96 -1.59 -36.12
CA GLY A 505 -20.34 -2.48 -35.15
C GLY A 505 -19.33 -3.42 -35.79
N SER A 506 -18.32 -3.79 -34.99
CA SER A 506 -17.37 -4.86 -35.32
C SER A 506 -17.01 -5.62 -34.06
N ASP A 507 -16.92 -6.94 -34.16
CA ASP A 507 -16.46 -7.85 -33.09
C ASP A 507 -14.99 -8.20 -33.25
#